data_99e4526bf0c03c3d1b1d4f20c66090eb
#
_entry.id   99e4526bf0c03c3d1b1d4f20c66090eb
#
_cell.length_a   1.000
_cell.length_b   1.000
_cell.length_c   1.000
_cell.angle_alpha   90.00
_cell.angle_beta   90.00
_cell.angle_gamma   90.00
#
_symmetry.space_group_name_H-M   'P 1'
#
loop_
_entity.id
_entity.type
_entity.pdbx_description
1 polymer ?
#
loop_
_entity_poly.entity_id
_entity_poly.type
_entity_poly.pdbx_seq_one_letter_code
_entity_poly.pdbx_strand_id
1 'polypeptide(L)'
;GIIQLLVAWKTDVNRKPLVIHGARQVGKTWALKYFGQKYFEDVAYFSLDKDESGLCDIFKTTKDPERIIQQLSFLHGRKINPQTTLLILDEIQECNEALNSLKYFCEEAPEYAVACAGSLLGIYLNHIGNSFPVGKVNHLSMYPLTFTEFLNTKDPAMYQYMCSVKEIAPLPQIFFDKLREAFIAYSICGGMPEPASLMVDFNDMQKVDSSLRDILNDYALDFVKHATPTLAPRINYVWNSLPSQLAK
;
A
#
# COMPACT_ATOMS: atom_id res chain seq x y z
N GLY A 1 -5.37 -6.23 -11.00
CA GLY A 1 -4.49 -5.52 -10.09
C GLY A 1 -5.22 -4.58 -9.14
N ILE A 2 -4.47 -3.94 -8.23
CA ILE A 2 -5.04 -3.11 -7.13
C ILE A 2 -5.97 -1.99 -7.64
N ILE A 3 -5.66 -1.38 -8.79
CA ILE A 3 -6.46 -0.29 -9.34
C ILE A 3 -7.89 -0.74 -9.70
N GLN A 4 -8.05 -1.96 -10.22
CA GLN A 4 -9.38 -2.52 -10.52
C GLN A 4 -10.20 -2.72 -9.23
N LEU A 5 -9.56 -3.15 -8.14
CA LEU A 5 -10.22 -3.29 -6.83
C LEU A 5 -10.64 -1.93 -6.27
N LEU A 6 -9.81 -0.89 -6.44
CA LEU A 6 -10.13 0.49 -6.05
C LEU A 6 -11.31 1.05 -6.87
N VAL A 7 -11.37 0.75 -8.16
CA VAL A 7 -12.52 1.15 -9.01
C VAL A 7 -13.80 0.43 -8.55
N ALA A 8 -13.73 -0.87 -8.27
CA ALA A 8 -14.86 -1.62 -7.73
C ALA A 8 -15.33 -1.04 -6.39
N TRP A 9 -14.39 -0.71 -5.48
CA TRP A 9 -14.72 -0.05 -4.22
C TRP A 9 -15.40 1.30 -4.43
N LYS A 10 -14.92 2.12 -5.36
CA LYS A 10 -15.52 3.44 -5.65
C LYS A 10 -16.98 3.32 -6.08
N THR A 11 -17.32 2.30 -6.86
CA THR A 11 -18.67 2.10 -7.45
C THR A 11 -19.60 1.30 -6.57
N ASP A 12 -19.13 0.76 -5.45
CA ASP A 12 -19.96 0.01 -4.51
C ASP A 12 -20.95 0.96 -3.79
N VAL A 13 -22.23 0.69 -3.90
CA VAL A 13 -23.30 1.45 -3.20
C VAL A 13 -23.22 1.33 -1.68
N ASN A 14 -22.65 0.24 -1.17
CA ASN A 14 -22.42 0.02 0.26
C ASN A 14 -20.96 0.33 0.66
N ARG A 15 -20.30 1.19 -0.09
CA ARG A 15 -18.92 1.60 0.17
C ARG A 15 -18.75 2.11 1.59
N LYS A 16 -17.73 1.57 2.27
CA LYS A 16 -17.25 2.04 3.56
C LYS A 16 -15.88 2.71 3.37
N PRO A 17 -15.39 3.51 4.33
CA PRO A 17 -14.01 3.94 4.32
C PRO A 17 -13.07 2.78 4.04
N LEU A 18 -12.09 2.98 3.16
CA LEU A 18 -11.16 1.95 2.73
C LEU A 18 -9.89 2.00 3.55
N VAL A 19 -9.40 0.85 3.95
CA VAL A 19 -8.08 0.69 4.57
C VAL A 19 -7.24 -0.24 3.71
N ILE A 20 -6.17 0.30 3.11
CA ILE A 20 -5.17 -0.49 2.38
C ILE A 20 -4.04 -0.84 3.33
N HIS A 21 -3.82 -2.13 3.53
CA HIS A 21 -2.70 -2.64 4.30
C HIS A 21 -1.76 -3.49 3.42
N GLY A 22 -0.54 -3.62 3.85
CA GLY A 22 0.50 -4.36 3.13
C GLY A 22 1.87 -3.92 3.59
N ALA A 23 2.89 -4.65 3.21
CA ALA A 23 4.27 -4.38 3.59
C ALA A 23 4.69 -2.93 3.25
N ARG A 24 5.72 -2.43 3.93
CA ARG A 24 6.35 -1.15 3.58
C ARG A 24 6.83 -1.19 2.13
N GLN A 25 6.80 -0.03 1.46
CA GLN A 25 7.33 0.18 0.10
C GLN A 25 6.65 -0.67 -1.03
N VAL A 26 5.52 -1.34 -0.76
CA VAL A 26 4.74 -2.01 -1.83
C VAL A 26 3.93 -1.06 -2.72
N GLY A 27 3.99 0.27 -2.47
CA GLY A 27 3.37 1.28 -3.31
C GLY A 27 1.95 1.67 -2.93
N LYS A 28 1.51 1.47 -1.68
CA LYS A 28 0.15 1.83 -1.20
C LYS A 28 -0.21 3.29 -1.48
N THR A 29 0.64 4.22 -1.02
CA THR A 29 0.47 5.66 -1.21
C THR A 29 0.42 6.04 -2.69
N TRP A 30 1.31 5.45 -3.49
CA TRP A 30 1.33 5.66 -4.94
C TRP A 30 0.01 5.20 -5.59
N ALA A 31 -0.45 4.00 -5.24
CA ALA A 31 -1.69 3.45 -5.79
C ALA A 31 -2.91 4.32 -5.48
N LEU A 32 -3.02 4.84 -4.23
CA LEU A 32 -4.10 5.74 -3.84
C LEU A 32 -4.03 7.09 -4.56
N LYS A 33 -2.84 7.70 -4.67
CA LYS A 33 -2.65 8.97 -5.39
C LYS A 33 -2.95 8.81 -6.88
N TYR A 34 -2.43 7.76 -7.52
CA TYR A 34 -2.72 7.47 -8.92
C TYR A 34 -4.21 7.22 -9.16
N PHE A 35 -4.84 6.44 -8.29
CA PHE A 35 -6.28 6.18 -8.36
C PHE A 35 -7.09 7.48 -8.21
N GLY A 36 -6.74 8.31 -7.24
CA GLY A 36 -7.39 9.59 -7.01
C GLY A 36 -7.28 10.51 -8.23
N GLN A 37 -6.06 10.70 -8.75
CA GLN A 37 -5.81 11.53 -9.93
C GLN A 37 -6.55 11.07 -11.19
N LYS A 38 -6.76 9.75 -11.34
CA LYS A 38 -7.39 9.19 -12.53
C LYS A 38 -8.90 9.13 -12.46
N TYR A 39 -9.47 8.98 -11.29
CA TYR A 39 -10.89 8.65 -11.10
C TYR A 39 -11.67 9.67 -10.28
N PHE A 40 -11.03 10.71 -9.75
CA PHE A 40 -11.65 11.83 -9.04
C PHE A 40 -11.20 13.15 -9.67
N GLU A 41 -11.93 14.21 -9.40
CA GLU A 41 -11.58 15.56 -9.87
C GLU A 41 -10.53 16.20 -8.97
N ASP A 42 -10.50 15.81 -7.68
CA ASP A 42 -9.58 16.34 -6.68
C ASP A 42 -9.14 15.24 -5.71
N VAL A 43 -7.95 15.44 -5.10
CA VAL A 43 -7.36 14.52 -4.11
C VAL A 43 -6.88 15.29 -2.91
N ALA A 44 -7.58 15.16 -1.81
CA ALA A 44 -7.16 15.70 -0.52
C ALA A 44 -6.26 14.67 0.18
N TYR A 45 -4.94 14.89 0.14
CA TYR A 45 -3.95 13.98 0.71
C TYR A 45 -3.35 14.54 1.99
N PHE A 46 -3.38 13.73 3.05
CA PHE A 46 -2.78 14.05 4.35
C PHE A 46 -1.95 12.88 4.84
N SER A 47 -0.69 13.15 5.24
CA SER A 47 0.19 12.18 5.88
C SER A 47 0.18 12.41 7.39
N LEU A 48 -0.08 11.35 8.15
CA LEU A 48 -0.19 11.39 9.60
C LEU A 48 1.14 11.05 10.31
N ASP A 49 2.19 10.66 9.56
CA ASP A 49 3.52 10.40 10.10
C ASP A 49 4.27 11.68 10.51
N LYS A 50 3.87 12.83 9.95
CA LYS A 50 4.44 14.14 10.22
C LYS A 50 3.36 15.05 10.81
N ASP A 51 3.24 15.01 12.13
CA ASP A 51 2.27 15.86 12.85
C ASP A 51 2.74 17.33 13.02
N GLU A 52 3.55 17.82 12.07
CA GLU A 52 4.00 19.23 12.03
C GLU A 52 2.83 20.23 11.87
N SER A 53 1.68 19.75 11.39
CA SER A 53 0.48 20.57 11.11
C SER A 53 -0.61 20.45 12.17
N GLY A 54 -0.42 19.68 13.24
CA GLY A 54 -1.48 19.40 14.22
C GLY A 54 -2.65 18.61 13.64
N LEU A 55 -2.39 17.82 12.61
CA LEU A 55 -3.41 17.06 11.85
C LEU A 55 -4.14 16.08 12.76
N CYS A 56 -3.41 15.40 13.65
CA CYS A 56 -4.00 14.48 14.60
C CYS A 56 -4.89 15.18 15.63
N ASP A 57 -4.62 16.45 15.94
CA ASP A 57 -5.45 17.23 16.88
C ASP A 57 -6.85 17.50 16.34
N ILE A 58 -7.03 17.58 15.01
CA ILE A 58 -8.35 17.65 14.39
C ILE A 58 -9.21 16.45 14.83
N PHE A 59 -8.66 15.25 14.75
CA PHE A 59 -9.36 14.01 15.11
C PHE A 59 -9.50 13.80 16.63
N LYS A 60 -8.65 14.43 17.45
CA LYS A 60 -8.77 14.44 18.90
C LYS A 60 -9.89 15.37 19.39
N THR A 61 -10.05 16.52 18.75
CA THR A 61 -11.00 17.56 19.16
C THR A 61 -12.43 17.25 18.80
N THR A 62 -12.68 16.52 17.71
CA THR A 62 -14.02 16.14 17.27
C THR A 62 -14.04 14.78 16.58
N LYS A 63 -15.18 14.10 16.69
CA LYS A 63 -15.47 12.87 15.93
C LYS A 63 -16.55 13.09 14.88
N ASP A 64 -17.11 14.28 14.81
CA ASP A 64 -18.10 14.70 13.82
C ASP A 64 -17.43 14.82 12.43
N PRO A 65 -17.83 13.99 11.44
CA PRO A 65 -17.22 13.98 10.12
C PRO A 65 -17.31 15.34 9.40
N GLU A 66 -18.41 16.07 9.56
CA GLU A 66 -18.57 17.37 8.89
C GLU A 66 -17.55 18.39 9.40
N ARG A 67 -17.33 18.43 10.72
CA ARG A 67 -16.33 19.32 11.34
C ARG A 67 -14.89 18.89 10.95
N ILE A 68 -14.63 17.59 10.88
CA ILE A 68 -13.34 17.07 10.41
C ILE A 68 -13.12 17.53 8.96
N ILE A 69 -14.09 17.29 8.07
CA ILE A 69 -14.02 17.70 6.66
C ILE A 69 -13.83 19.20 6.50
N GLN A 70 -14.51 20.01 7.31
CA GLN A 70 -14.36 21.48 7.28
C GLN A 70 -12.91 21.90 7.58
N GLN A 71 -12.30 21.31 8.63
CA GLN A 71 -10.92 21.62 9.02
C GLN A 71 -9.91 21.08 7.99
N LEU A 72 -10.11 19.87 7.49
CA LEU A 72 -9.28 19.31 6.43
C LEU A 72 -9.41 20.10 5.12
N SER A 73 -10.60 20.59 4.78
CA SER A 73 -10.80 21.48 3.61
C SER A 73 -10.01 22.77 3.74
N PHE A 74 -9.94 23.33 4.95
CA PHE A 74 -9.12 24.55 5.22
C PHE A 74 -7.63 24.25 4.98
N LEU A 75 -7.12 23.14 5.48
CA LEU A 75 -5.73 22.73 5.27
C LEU A 75 -5.43 22.36 3.81
N HIS A 76 -6.39 21.76 3.11
CA HIS A 76 -6.26 21.43 1.70
C HIS A 76 -6.29 22.67 0.80
N GLY A 77 -6.81 23.80 1.30
CA GLY A 77 -7.00 25.04 0.52
C GLY A 77 -8.18 24.98 -0.45
N ARG A 78 -8.97 23.91 -0.44
CA ARG A 78 -10.17 23.72 -1.26
C ARG A 78 -11.23 22.94 -0.47
N LYS A 79 -12.49 23.12 -0.85
CA LYS A 79 -13.58 22.34 -0.27
C LYS A 79 -13.46 20.86 -0.68
N ILE A 80 -13.43 19.97 0.29
CA ILE A 80 -13.52 18.53 0.06
C ILE A 80 -14.97 18.21 -0.26
N ASN A 81 -15.21 17.77 -1.50
CA ASN A 81 -16.55 17.49 -2.01
C ASN A 81 -16.80 15.98 -2.01
N PRO A 82 -17.92 15.50 -1.44
CA PRO A 82 -18.18 14.06 -1.30
C PRO A 82 -18.24 13.30 -2.64
N GLN A 83 -18.67 13.94 -3.73
CA GLN A 83 -18.81 13.27 -5.02
C GLN A 83 -17.53 13.28 -5.86
N THR A 84 -16.66 14.29 -5.68
CA THR A 84 -15.56 14.55 -6.63
C THR A 84 -14.18 14.49 -5.99
N THR A 85 -14.06 14.53 -4.65
CA THR A 85 -12.78 14.49 -3.96
C THR A 85 -12.53 13.13 -3.30
N LEU A 86 -11.35 12.57 -3.51
CA LEU A 86 -10.85 11.44 -2.72
C LEU A 86 -10.07 11.98 -1.53
N LEU A 87 -10.53 11.69 -0.31
CA LEU A 87 -9.77 11.95 0.92
C LEU A 87 -8.81 10.78 1.19
N ILE A 88 -7.51 11.06 1.23
CA ILE A 88 -6.47 10.07 1.54
C ILE A 88 -5.84 10.44 2.90
N LEU A 89 -5.91 9.49 3.84
CA LEU A 89 -5.20 9.54 5.12
C LEU A 89 -4.08 8.49 5.09
N ASP A 90 -2.86 8.95 4.91
CA ASP A 90 -1.69 8.07 4.81
C ASP A 90 -1.05 7.86 6.19
N GLU A 91 -0.43 6.69 6.40
CA GLU A 91 0.16 6.23 7.66
C GLU A 91 -0.85 6.37 8.84
N ILE A 92 -2.10 5.91 8.60
CA ILE A 92 -3.25 6.07 9.52
C ILE A 92 -2.97 5.53 10.93
N GLN A 93 -2.05 4.57 11.10
CA GLN A 93 -1.66 4.01 12.39
C GLN A 93 -0.93 5.01 13.31
N GLU A 94 -0.39 6.10 12.76
CA GLU A 94 0.28 7.13 13.56
C GLU A 94 -0.73 8.03 14.33
N CYS A 95 -2.04 7.94 13.98
CA CYS A 95 -3.11 8.68 14.67
C CYS A 95 -4.32 7.78 14.95
N ASN A 96 -4.40 7.29 16.17
CA ASN A 96 -5.46 6.38 16.63
C ASN A 96 -6.86 7.02 16.52
N GLU A 97 -6.95 8.31 16.78
CA GLU A 97 -8.19 9.07 16.70
C GLU A 97 -8.69 9.18 15.25
N ALA A 98 -7.78 9.33 14.28
CA ALA A 98 -8.14 9.31 12.86
C ALA A 98 -8.65 7.91 12.44
N LEU A 99 -8.00 6.84 12.89
CA LEU A 99 -8.46 5.47 12.65
C LEU A 99 -9.86 5.22 13.23
N ASN A 100 -10.10 5.68 14.47
CA ASN A 100 -11.40 5.55 15.12
C ASN A 100 -12.49 6.40 14.45
N SER A 101 -12.14 7.53 13.83
CA SER A 101 -13.09 8.41 13.13
C SER A 101 -13.72 7.73 11.91
N LEU A 102 -13.06 6.72 11.32
CA LEU A 102 -13.59 5.99 10.17
C LEU A 102 -14.95 5.35 10.44
N LYS A 103 -15.24 5.00 11.70
CA LYS A 103 -16.57 4.53 12.09
C LYS A 103 -17.64 5.58 11.81
N TYR A 104 -17.38 6.82 12.20
CA TYR A 104 -18.33 7.92 12.04
C TYR A 104 -18.49 8.31 10.58
N PHE A 105 -17.40 8.32 9.80
CA PHE A 105 -17.49 8.46 8.34
C PHE A 105 -18.39 7.39 7.71
N CYS A 106 -18.30 6.14 8.16
CA CYS A 106 -19.14 5.07 7.66
C CYS A 106 -20.62 5.25 8.03
N GLU A 107 -20.94 5.75 9.22
CA GLU A 107 -22.28 5.82 9.77
C GLU A 107 -23.01 7.13 9.45
N GLU A 108 -22.30 8.25 9.43
CA GLU A 108 -22.88 9.60 9.41
C GLU A 108 -22.53 10.37 8.13
N ALA A 109 -21.47 9.95 7.40
CA ALA A 109 -21.02 10.64 6.18
C ALA A 109 -20.51 9.65 5.10
N PRO A 110 -21.32 8.61 4.75
CA PRO A 110 -20.90 7.56 3.81
C PRO A 110 -20.68 8.07 2.37
N GLU A 111 -21.19 9.24 2.03
CA GLU A 111 -21.00 9.88 0.74
C GLU A 111 -19.55 10.30 0.48
N TYR A 112 -18.74 10.57 1.53
CA TYR A 112 -17.33 10.88 1.36
C TYR A 112 -16.51 9.66 1.02
N ALA A 113 -15.69 9.78 -0.03
CA ALA A 113 -14.73 8.76 -0.40
C ALA A 113 -13.46 8.89 0.46
N VAL A 114 -13.36 8.10 1.52
CA VAL A 114 -12.22 8.10 2.43
C VAL A 114 -11.40 6.84 2.21
N ALA A 115 -10.10 6.99 1.88
CA ALA A 115 -9.17 5.89 1.73
C ALA A 115 -7.93 6.12 2.61
N CYS A 116 -7.53 5.07 3.32
CA CYS A 116 -6.41 5.12 4.24
C CYS A 116 -5.34 4.11 3.84
N ALA A 117 -4.08 4.45 4.06
CA ALA A 117 -2.97 3.52 3.94
C ALA A 117 -2.23 3.38 5.28
N GLY A 118 -1.71 2.18 5.54
CA GLY A 118 -0.87 1.91 6.69
C GLY A 118 -0.01 0.67 6.51
N SER A 119 1.24 0.75 6.91
CA SER A 119 2.21 -0.36 6.74
C SER A 119 2.15 -1.38 7.87
N LEU A 120 1.85 -0.96 9.09
CA LEU A 120 1.91 -1.77 10.31
C LEU A 120 0.53 -2.05 10.94
N LEU A 121 -0.55 -1.80 10.21
CA LEU A 121 -1.92 -1.92 10.72
C LEU A 121 -2.20 -3.28 11.38
N GLY A 122 -1.68 -4.36 10.84
CA GLY A 122 -1.85 -5.70 11.42
C GLY A 122 -1.19 -5.87 12.81
N ILE A 123 -0.05 -5.24 13.03
CA ILE A 123 0.66 -5.26 14.32
C ILE A 123 -0.01 -4.29 15.30
N TYR A 124 -0.38 -3.11 14.80
CA TYR A 124 -1.02 -2.06 15.58
C TYR A 124 -2.37 -2.49 16.17
N LEU A 125 -3.14 -3.27 15.42
CA LEU A 125 -4.44 -3.81 15.85
C LEU A 125 -4.34 -4.81 17.02
N ASN A 126 -3.16 -5.41 17.21
CA ASN A 126 -2.91 -6.37 18.30
C ASN A 126 -2.44 -5.70 19.60
N HIS A 127 -2.20 -4.38 19.63
CA HIS A 127 -1.84 -3.67 20.85
C HIS A 127 -3.07 -3.44 21.72
N ILE A 128 -2.97 -3.85 22.99
CA ILE A 128 -4.01 -3.68 24.02
C ILE A 128 -4.37 -2.19 24.15
N GLY A 129 -5.62 -1.84 23.89
CA GLY A 129 -6.13 -0.47 24.03
C GLY A 129 -6.44 0.25 22.72
N ASN A 130 -6.03 -0.25 21.56
CA ASN A 130 -6.40 0.31 20.29
C ASN A 130 -7.78 -0.19 19.83
N SER A 131 -8.71 0.73 19.63
CA SER A 131 -10.04 0.43 19.08
C SER A 131 -9.96 0.46 17.55
N PHE A 132 -10.32 -0.63 16.90
CA PHE A 132 -10.46 -0.67 15.44
C PHE A 132 -11.94 -0.65 15.06
N PRO A 133 -12.35 0.07 14.01
CA PRO A 133 -13.76 0.15 13.59
C PRO A 133 -14.21 -1.12 12.86
N VAL A 134 -14.33 -2.24 13.63
CA VAL A 134 -14.70 -3.55 13.11
C VAL A 134 -16.04 -3.46 12.37
N GLY A 135 -16.06 -3.98 11.13
CA GLY A 135 -17.26 -3.99 10.30
C GLY A 135 -17.65 -2.64 9.70
N LYS A 136 -16.92 -1.56 9.98
CA LYS A 136 -17.18 -0.19 9.51
C LYS A 136 -16.21 0.31 8.44
N VAL A 137 -15.31 -0.56 8.00
CA VAL A 137 -14.33 -0.28 6.95
C VAL A 137 -14.26 -1.43 5.96
N ASN A 138 -13.89 -1.12 4.71
CA ASN A 138 -13.46 -2.10 3.73
C ASN A 138 -11.95 -2.29 3.82
N HIS A 139 -11.48 -3.49 3.54
CA HIS A 139 -10.06 -3.85 3.59
C HIS A 139 -9.57 -4.26 2.21
N LEU A 140 -8.41 -3.74 1.81
CA LEU A 140 -7.66 -4.25 0.68
C LEU A 140 -6.23 -4.57 1.11
N SER A 141 -5.76 -5.76 0.75
CA SER A 141 -4.35 -6.14 0.93
C SER A 141 -3.56 -5.83 -0.32
N MET A 142 -2.46 -5.12 -0.16
CA MET A 142 -1.52 -4.86 -1.24
C MET A 142 -0.24 -5.65 -1.00
N TYR A 143 0.10 -6.47 -1.99
CA TYR A 143 1.26 -7.34 -1.98
C TYR A 143 2.32 -6.82 -2.96
N PRO A 144 3.58 -7.27 -2.85
CA PRO A 144 4.55 -7.09 -3.91
C PRO A 144 4.02 -7.58 -5.27
N LEU A 145 4.55 -7.03 -6.35
CA LEU A 145 4.17 -7.43 -7.71
C LEU A 145 4.36 -8.92 -7.91
N THR A 146 3.40 -9.54 -8.55
CA THR A 146 3.53 -10.92 -9.03
C THR A 146 4.41 -10.98 -10.27
N PHE A 147 4.94 -12.17 -10.60
CA PHE A 147 5.67 -12.38 -11.85
C PHE A 147 4.85 -11.96 -13.08
N THR A 148 3.55 -12.23 -13.06
CA THR A 148 2.65 -11.86 -14.17
C THR A 148 2.49 -10.35 -14.33
N GLU A 149 2.44 -9.59 -13.24
CA GLU A 149 2.39 -8.13 -13.26
C GLU A 149 3.73 -7.54 -13.74
N PHE A 150 4.85 -8.09 -13.27
CA PHE A 150 6.19 -7.74 -13.74
C PHE A 150 6.35 -8.02 -15.23
N LEU A 151 5.98 -9.22 -15.69
CA LEU A 151 6.07 -9.63 -17.10
C LEU A 151 5.21 -8.73 -17.99
N ASN A 152 3.99 -8.40 -17.56
CA ASN A 152 3.11 -7.50 -18.32
C ASN A 152 3.71 -6.11 -18.52
N THR A 153 4.53 -5.64 -17.57
CA THR A 153 5.23 -4.35 -17.67
C THR A 153 6.49 -4.46 -18.53
N LYS A 154 7.27 -5.54 -18.36
CA LYS A 154 8.54 -5.76 -19.05
C LYS A 154 8.35 -6.15 -20.52
N ASP A 155 7.44 -7.09 -20.79
CA ASP A 155 7.14 -7.60 -22.14
C ASP A 155 5.63 -7.95 -22.24
N PRO A 156 4.78 -6.94 -22.60
CA PRO A 156 3.33 -7.15 -22.72
C PRO A 156 2.96 -8.21 -23.76
N ALA A 157 3.74 -8.39 -24.83
CA ALA A 157 3.48 -9.40 -25.85
C ALA A 157 3.71 -10.82 -25.29
N MET A 158 4.79 -10.99 -24.53
CA MET A 158 5.08 -12.26 -23.86
C MET A 158 4.04 -12.59 -22.78
N TYR A 159 3.57 -11.57 -22.03
CA TYR A 159 2.47 -11.74 -21.09
C TYR A 159 1.19 -12.21 -21.78
N GLN A 160 0.80 -11.61 -22.90
CA GLN A 160 -0.37 -12.01 -23.69
C GLN A 160 -0.21 -13.44 -24.21
N TYR A 161 0.99 -13.79 -24.73
CA TYR A 161 1.29 -15.15 -25.15
C TYR A 161 1.11 -16.14 -23.98
N MET A 162 1.69 -15.87 -22.81
CA MET A 162 1.56 -16.71 -21.63
C MET A 162 0.10 -16.92 -21.23
N CYS A 163 -0.72 -15.86 -21.26
CA CYS A 163 -2.16 -15.94 -20.97
C CYS A 163 -2.96 -16.72 -22.01
N SER A 164 -2.45 -16.86 -23.25
CA SER A 164 -3.10 -17.61 -24.32
C SER A 164 -2.85 -19.12 -24.24
N VAL A 165 -1.84 -19.56 -23.49
CA VAL A 165 -1.51 -20.99 -23.32
C VAL A 165 -2.57 -21.65 -22.46
N LYS A 166 -3.35 -22.57 -23.06
CA LYS A 166 -4.45 -23.29 -22.40
C LYS A 166 -4.12 -24.76 -22.12
N GLU A 167 -3.15 -25.30 -22.82
CA GLU A 167 -2.79 -26.73 -22.75
C GLU A 167 -1.43 -26.88 -22.07
N ILE A 168 -1.28 -27.97 -21.31
CA ILE A 168 0.00 -28.39 -20.74
C ILE A 168 0.80 -29.08 -21.83
N ALA A 169 1.54 -28.30 -22.61
CA ALA A 169 2.43 -28.81 -23.67
C ALA A 169 3.78 -28.09 -23.58
N PRO A 170 4.87 -28.66 -24.09
CA PRO A 170 6.16 -27.98 -24.17
C PRO A 170 6.05 -26.70 -24.98
N LEU A 171 6.57 -25.62 -24.42
CA LEU A 171 6.62 -24.33 -25.11
C LEU A 171 7.68 -24.37 -26.22
N PRO A 172 7.45 -23.68 -27.36
CA PRO A 172 8.51 -23.42 -28.32
C PRO A 172 9.72 -22.77 -27.65
N GLN A 173 10.93 -23.22 -28.02
CA GLN A 173 12.17 -22.85 -27.31
C GLN A 173 12.35 -21.34 -27.17
N ILE A 174 12.03 -20.55 -28.20
CA ILE A 174 12.16 -19.11 -28.16
C ILE A 174 11.28 -18.43 -27.07
N PHE A 175 10.08 -18.95 -26.83
CA PHE A 175 9.20 -18.43 -25.79
C PHE A 175 9.64 -18.88 -24.40
N PHE A 176 10.10 -20.13 -24.30
CA PHE A 176 10.68 -20.65 -23.07
C PHE A 176 11.89 -19.82 -22.61
N ASP A 177 12.82 -19.53 -23.51
CA ASP A 177 14.03 -18.77 -23.21
C ASP A 177 13.70 -17.34 -22.75
N LYS A 178 12.76 -16.67 -23.42
CA LYS A 178 12.29 -15.32 -23.01
C LYS A 178 11.59 -15.32 -21.65
N LEU A 179 10.70 -16.28 -21.40
CA LEU A 179 10.03 -16.41 -20.09
C LEU A 179 11.03 -16.71 -18.99
N ARG A 180 12.00 -17.58 -19.26
CA ARG A 180 13.08 -17.90 -18.31
C ARG A 180 13.93 -16.68 -18.00
N GLU A 181 14.32 -15.90 -18.99
CA GLU A 181 15.06 -14.65 -18.80
C GLU A 181 14.26 -13.64 -17.95
N ALA A 182 12.99 -13.43 -18.26
CA ALA A 182 12.11 -12.57 -17.50
C ALA A 182 11.92 -13.06 -16.06
N PHE A 183 11.80 -14.38 -15.85
CA PHE A 183 11.67 -14.98 -14.54
C PHE A 183 12.93 -14.83 -13.70
N ILE A 184 14.12 -14.98 -14.31
CA ILE A 184 15.40 -14.75 -13.64
C ILE A 184 15.49 -13.27 -13.21
N ALA A 185 15.17 -12.33 -14.10
CA ALA A 185 15.15 -10.90 -13.77
C ALA A 185 14.20 -10.59 -12.59
N TYR A 186 12.99 -11.14 -12.62
CA TYR A 186 12.03 -11.02 -11.52
C TYR A 186 12.55 -11.65 -10.23
N SER A 187 13.19 -12.80 -10.30
CA SER A 187 13.76 -13.48 -9.11
C SER A 187 14.88 -12.68 -8.46
N ILE A 188 15.59 -11.85 -9.23
CA ILE A 188 16.65 -10.97 -8.72
C ILE A 188 16.04 -9.70 -8.10
N CYS A 189 15.16 -8.98 -8.80
CA CYS A 189 14.59 -7.72 -8.30
C CYS A 189 13.43 -7.95 -7.31
N GLY A 190 12.85 -9.15 -7.29
CA GLY A 190 11.65 -9.45 -6.50
C GLY A 190 10.43 -8.70 -7.01
N GLY A 191 9.40 -8.64 -6.17
CA GLY A 191 8.14 -7.96 -6.51
C GLY A 191 8.02 -6.56 -5.91
N MET A 192 9.05 -6.00 -5.28
CA MET A 192 9.00 -4.64 -4.75
C MET A 192 9.02 -3.63 -5.91
N PRO A 193 8.12 -2.62 -5.91
CA PRO A 193 7.92 -1.77 -7.08
C PRO A 193 9.18 -1.03 -7.56
N GLU A 194 9.98 -0.48 -6.66
CA GLU A 194 11.17 0.28 -7.01
C GLU A 194 12.25 -0.59 -7.66
N PRO A 195 12.73 -1.70 -7.06
CA PRO A 195 13.68 -2.60 -7.73
C PRO A 195 13.13 -3.16 -9.05
N ALA A 196 11.82 -3.47 -9.11
CA ALA A 196 11.19 -3.96 -10.32
C ALA A 196 11.20 -2.91 -11.44
N SER A 197 10.90 -1.63 -11.14
CA SER A 197 10.99 -0.52 -12.09
C SER A 197 12.44 -0.33 -12.59
N LEU A 198 13.42 -0.32 -11.68
CA LEU A 198 14.84 -0.22 -12.04
C LEU A 198 15.28 -1.35 -12.98
N MET A 199 14.78 -2.58 -12.75
CA MET A 199 15.06 -3.72 -13.62
C MET A 199 14.39 -3.58 -14.99
N VAL A 200 13.16 -3.08 -15.06
CA VAL A 200 12.41 -2.94 -16.32
C VAL A 200 12.95 -1.78 -17.15
N ASP A 201 13.16 -0.62 -16.51
CA ASP A 201 13.47 0.64 -17.21
C ASP A 201 14.93 0.75 -17.63
N PHE A 202 15.85 0.22 -16.77
CA PHE A 202 17.29 0.42 -16.95
C PHE A 202 18.07 -0.88 -17.09
N ASN A 203 17.54 -2.03 -16.69
CA ASN A 203 18.22 -3.31 -16.61
C ASN A 203 19.57 -3.22 -15.84
N ASP A 204 19.59 -2.37 -14.80
CA ASP A 204 20.79 -2.01 -14.03
C ASP A 204 20.82 -2.77 -12.71
N MET A 205 21.60 -3.87 -12.69
CA MET A 205 21.74 -4.74 -11.53
C MET A 205 22.32 -4.04 -10.31
N GLN A 206 23.17 -3.03 -10.49
CA GLN A 206 23.80 -2.32 -9.36
C GLN A 206 22.77 -1.44 -8.64
N LYS A 207 21.92 -0.73 -9.41
CA LYS A 207 20.82 0.06 -8.83
C LYS A 207 19.78 -0.83 -8.16
N VAL A 208 19.47 -1.98 -8.75
CA VAL A 208 18.55 -2.96 -8.14
C VAL A 208 19.10 -3.46 -6.81
N ASP A 209 20.37 -3.88 -6.75
CA ASP A 209 21.00 -4.34 -5.49
C ASP A 209 21.01 -3.24 -4.43
N SER A 210 21.35 -2.00 -4.81
CA SER A 210 21.31 -0.86 -3.89
C SER A 210 19.90 -0.65 -3.32
N SER A 211 18.88 -0.59 -4.17
CA SER A 211 17.49 -0.40 -3.75
C SER A 211 17.01 -1.54 -2.84
N LEU A 212 17.38 -2.80 -3.13
CA LEU A 212 17.05 -3.94 -2.26
C LEU A 212 17.72 -3.83 -0.88
N ARG A 213 18.98 -3.38 -0.82
CA ARG A 213 19.68 -3.14 0.45
C ARG A 213 19.03 -2.02 1.26
N ASP A 214 18.64 -0.94 0.60
CA ASP A 214 17.94 0.18 1.25
C ASP A 214 16.61 -0.29 1.85
N ILE A 215 15.83 -1.10 1.11
CA ILE A 215 14.60 -1.71 1.63
C ILE A 215 14.86 -2.55 2.88
N LEU A 216 15.90 -3.42 2.86
CA LEU A 216 16.24 -4.26 4.00
C LEU A 216 16.69 -3.44 5.22
N ASN A 217 17.45 -2.37 4.99
CA ASN A 217 17.89 -1.44 6.03
C ASN A 217 16.69 -0.70 6.66
N ASP A 218 15.74 -0.25 5.84
CA ASP A 218 14.53 0.42 6.31
C ASP A 218 13.68 -0.50 7.20
N TYR A 219 13.55 -1.79 6.83
CA TYR A 219 12.89 -2.77 7.69
C TYR A 219 13.62 -2.95 9.03
N ALA A 220 14.95 -3.02 9.01
CA ALA A 220 15.74 -3.15 10.24
C ALA A 220 15.59 -1.93 11.16
N LEU A 221 15.54 -0.71 10.59
CA LEU A 221 15.27 0.53 11.33
C LEU A 221 13.85 0.56 11.93
N ASP A 222 12.86 0.04 11.20
CA ASP A 222 11.50 -0.08 11.71
C ASP A 222 11.40 -0.99 12.93
N PHE A 223 12.15 -2.09 12.97
CA PHE A 223 12.16 -2.96 14.14
C PHE A 223 12.65 -2.24 15.38
N VAL A 224 13.63 -1.34 15.22
CA VAL A 224 14.15 -0.52 16.32
C VAL A 224 13.11 0.54 16.73
N LYS A 225 12.43 1.16 15.77
CA LYS A 225 11.43 2.22 16.04
C LYS A 225 10.21 1.71 16.81
N HIS A 226 9.74 0.49 16.48
CA HIS A 226 8.46 -0.02 16.97
C HIS A 226 8.57 -1.14 18.02
N ALA A 227 9.76 -1.65 18.31
CA ALA A 227 9.99 -2.66 19.32
C ALA A 227 10.66 -2.07 20.58
N THR A 228 10.44 -2.73 21.73
CA THR A 228 11.17 -2.38 22.94
C THR A 228 12.67 -2.66 22.78
N PRO A 229 13.57 -1.98 23.53
CA PRO A 229 15.01 -2.22 23.47
C PRO A 229 15.43 -3.69 23.69
N THR A 230 14.60 -4.46 24.44
CA THR A 230 14.84 -5.89 24.67
C THR A 230 14.33 -6.78 23.55
N LEU A 231 13.32 -6.34 22.80
CA LEU A 231 12.69 -7.11 21.74
C LEU A 231 13.36 -6.89 20.38
N ALA A 232 13.81 -5.67 20.08
CA ALA A 232 14.44 -5.32 18.81
C ALA A 232 15.62 -6.24 18.43
N PRO A 233 16.58 -6.58 19.31
CA PRO A 233 17.64 -7.53 18.98
C PRO A 233 17.12 -8.93 18.62
N ARG A 234 16.05 -9.40 19.32
CA ARG A 234 15.45 -10.72 19.04
C ARG A 234 14.78 -10.76 17.68
N ILE A 235 14.08 -9.70 17.31
CA ILE A 235 13.46 -9.56 15.96
C ILE A 235 14.57 -9.59 14.91
N ASN A 236 15.67 -8.84 15.10
CA ASN A 236 16.81 -8.84 14.19
C ASN A 236 17.46 -10.22 14.04
N TYR A 237 17.59 -11.02 15.12
CA TYR A 237 18.09 -12.39 15.02
C TYR A 237 17.18 -13.26 14.15
N VAL A 238 15.85 -13.19 14.36
CA VAL A 238 14.89 -13.92 13.53
C VAL A 238 14.96 -13.46 12.08
N TRP A 239 14.96 -12.15 11.83
CA TRP A 239 15.06 -11.55 10.51
C TRP A 239 16.30 -12.05 9.75
N ASN A 240 17.49 -11.96 10.37
CA ASN A 240 18.73 -12.40 9.76
C ASN A 240 18.84 -13.92 9.57
N SER A 241 18.00 -14.71 10.24
CA SER A 241 17.95 -16.16 10.06
C SER A 241 17.11 -16.60 8.86
N LEU A 242 16.21 -15.74 8.34
CA LEU A 242 15.28 -16.10 7.27
C LEU A 242 15.97 -16.63 6.01
N PRO A 243 17.04 -16.01 5.46
CA PRO A 243 17.70 -16.52 4.26
C PRO A 243 18.21 -17.97 4.43
N SER A 244 18.76 -18.29 5.60
CA SER A 244 19.27 -19.64 5.88
C SER A 244 18.17 -20.70 6.05
N GLN A 245 16.93 -20.26 6.35
CA GLN A 245 15.77 -21.14 6.46
C GLN A 245 15.08 -21.37 5.11
N LEU A 246 15.12 -20.40 4.21
CA LEU A 246 14.54 -20.49 2.87
C LEU A 246 15.38 -21.35 1.92
N ALA A 247 16.66 -21.54 2.22
CA ALA A 247 17.60 -22.34 1.41
C ALA A 247 17.60 -23.85 1.77
N LYS A 248 16.71 -24.29 2.64
CA LYS A 248 16.46 -25.69 2.99
C LYS A 248 15.19 -26.17 2.32
#